data_b99f12348aaed1170ec058ff49f7d256
#
_entry.id   b99f12348aaed1170ec058ff49f7d256
#
_cell.length_a   1.000
_cell.length_b   1.000
_cell.length_c   1.000
_cell.angle_alpha   90.00
_cell.angle_beta   90.00
_cell.angle_gamma   90.00
#
_symmetry.space_group_name_H-M   'P 1'
#
loop_
_entity.id
_entity.type
_entity.pdbx_description
1 polymer ?
#
loop_
_entity_poly.entity_id
_entity_poly.type
_entity_poly.pdbx_seq_one_letter_code
_entity_poly.pdbx_strand_id
1 'polypeptide(L)'
;MKLYSSPGACSLADHIALHWAGATFDVQLVSREERASDWFRALNPAGAVPVLVHDGWVLTQNAAILGYIADSFPEARLAGDGSARARAEVQRWLSLLNADVHPAFPPFFGSTAYLGEAGAEQTRQAAAKKLRAHFERIDAQLDGRDWLTGQRSIANPYLYVELRWADKLGLDMSGLEHLAAFRQRMEADPGVRAALDAEGLA
;
A
#
# COMPACT_ATOMS: atom_id res chain seq x y z
N MET A 1 0.52 -17.66 9.27
CA MET A 1 -0.31 -16.73 8.47
C MET A 1 -0.12 -17.03 6.99
N LYS A 2 -1.12 -16.76 6.15
CA LYS A 2 -1.01 -16.87 4.69
C LYS A 2 -1.59 -15.61 4.04
N LEU A 3 -0.76 -14.92 3.24
CA LEU A 3 -1.16 -13.75 2.47
C LEU A 3 -1.44 -14.15 1.02
N TYR A 4 -2.56 -13.73 0.48
CA TYR A 4 -2.83 -13.74 -0.96
C TYR A 4 -2.57 -12.33 -1.51
N SER A 5 -1.63 -12.25 -2.46
CA SER A 5 -1.15 -11.01 -3.07
C SER A 5 -1.23 -11.08 -4.59
N SER A 6 -1.20 -9.96 -5.25
CA SER A 6 -0.92 -9.86 -6.69
C SER A 6 0.27 -8.93 -6.90
N PRO A 7 1.19 -9.27 -7.81
CA PRO A 7 2.43 -8.51 -7.97
C PRO A 7 2.21 -7.00 -8.17
N GLY A 8 2.76 -6.21 -7.27
CA GLY A 8 2.68 -4.74 -7.29
C GLY A 8 1.31 -4.14 -6.97
N ALA A 9 0.34 -4.93 -6.54
CA ALA A 9 -0.93 -4.42 -6.01
C ALA A 9 -0.74 -3.84 -4.60
N CYS A 10 -1.83 -3.28 -4.02
CA CYS A 10 -1.79 -2.74 -2.65
C CYS A 10 -1.37 -3.79 -1.61
N SER A 11 -1.63 -5.07 -1.88
CA SER A 11 -1.19 -6.21 -1.07
C SER A 11 0.33 -6.33 -0.85
N LEU A 12 1.14 -5.70 -1.70
CA LEU A 12 2.59 -5.57 -1.48
C LEU A 12 2.88 -4.82 -0.17
N ALA A 13 2.01 -3.91 0.26
CA ALA A 13 2.18 -3.21 1.54
C ALA A 13 2.06 -4.16 2.74
N ASP A 14 1.10 -5.09 2.68
CA ASP A 14 0.93 -6.13 3.72
C ASP A 14 2.10 -7.10 3.71
N HIS A 15 2.58 -7.47 2.53
CA HIS A 15 3.74 -8.34 2.35
C HIS A 15 4.99 -7.74 3.01
N ILE A 16 5.27 -6.47 2.75
CA ILE A 16 6.37 -5.73 3.39
C ILE A 16 6.16 -5.64 4.91
N ALA A 17 4.93 -5.33 5.36
CA ALA A 17 4.62 -5.21 6.78
C ALA A 17 4.83 -6.54 7.53
N LEU A 18 4.51 -7.69 6.93
CA LEU A 18 4.79 -9.02 7.50
C LEU A 18 6.29 -9.27 7.64
N HIS A 19 7.12 -8.88 6.66
CA HIS A 19 8.58 -8.94 6.78
C HIS A 19 9.09 -8.04 7.91
N TRP A 20 8.60 -6.80 8.00
CA TRP A 20 8.99 -5.87 9.06
C TRP A 20 8.55 -6.31 10.44
N ALA A 21 7.44 -7.03 10.53
CA ALA A 21 6.94 -7.62 11.77
C ALA A 21 7.75 -8.85 12.23
N GLY A 22 8.62 -9.40 11.36
CA GLY A 22 9.30 -10.67 11.64
C GLY A 22 8.34 -11.86 11.69
N ALA A 23 7.21 -11.76 10.99
CA ALA A 23 6.19 -12.80 10.98
C ALA A 23 6.67 -14.06 10.25
N THR A 24 6.17 -15.22 10.68
CA THR A 24 6.23 -16.46 9.89
C THR A 24 4.96 -16.56 9.06
N PHE A 25 5.10 -16.52 7.74
CA PHE A 25 3.97 -16.52 6.83
C PHE A 25 4.32 -17.16 5.48
N ASP A 26 3.28 -17.58 4.77
CA ASP A 26 3.35 -17.96 3.37
C ASP A 26 2.72 -16.85 2.51
N VAL A 27 3.23 -16.66 1.31
CA VAL A 27 2.60 -15.80 0.30
C VAL A 27 2.15 -16.64 -0.90
N GLN A 28 0.92 -16.43 -1.34
CA GLN A 28 0.41 -16.98 -2.59
C GLN A 28 0.08 -15.83 -3.53
N LEU A 29 0.81 -15.77 -4.65
CA LEU A 29 0.49 -14.83 -5.71
C LEU A 29 -0.72 -15.33 -6.48
N VAL A 30 -1.66 -14.42 -6.76
CA VAL A 30 -2.89 -14.71 -7.49
C VAL A 30 -3.02 -13.79 -8.70
N SER A 31 -3.29 -14.40 -9.84
CA SER A 31 -3.51 -13.68 -11.10
C SER A 31 -4.88 -12.99 -11.12
N ARG A 32 -5.13 -12.20 -12.15
CA ARG A 32 -6.44 -11.57 -12.36
C ARG A 32 -7.55 -12.61 -12.57
N GLU A 33 -7.24 -13.68 -13.30
CA GLU A 33 -8.13 -14.80 -13.62
C GLU A 33 -8.45 -15.57 -12.35
N GLU A 34 -7.45 -15.90 -11.54
CA GLU A 34 -7.65 -16.59 -10.26
C GLU A 34 -8.50 -15.79 -9.30
N ARG A 35 -8.34 -14.45 -9.24
CA ARG A 35 -9.19 -13.57 -8.41
C ARG A 35 -10.68 -13.60 -8.82
N ALA A 36 -10.95 -13.93 -10.09
CA ALA A 36 -12.32 -14.09 -10.59
C ALA A 36 -12.90 -15.50 -10.35
N SER A 37 -12.09 -16.48 -9.91
CA SER A 37 -12.53 -17.87 -9.69
C SER A 37 -13.38 -18.01 -8.43
N ASP A 38 -14.17 -19.08 -8.39
CA ASP A 38 -15.05 -19.39 -7.25
C ASP A 38 -14.27 -19.64 -5.96
N TRP A 39 -13.11 -20.30 -6.03
CA TRP A 39 -12.31 -20.57 -4.85
C TRP A 39 -11.78 -19.28 -4.21
N PHE A 40 -11.33 -18.29 -5.00
CA PHE A 40 -10.85 -17.05 -4.46
C PHE A 40 -11.99 -16.16 -3.96
N ARG A 41 -13.12 -16.15 -4.68
CA ARG A 41 -14.33 -15.43 -4.26
C ARG A 41 -14.95 -16.00 -3.00
N ALA A 42 -14.72 -17.28 -2.69
CA ALA A 42 -15.10 -17.85 -1.39
C ALA A 42 -14.29 -17.26 -0.23
N LEU A 43 -13.03 -16.82 -0.48
CA LEU A 43 -12.20 -16.09 0.50
C LEU A 43 -12.55 -14.60 0.53
N ASN A 44 -12.70 -13.98 -0.64
CA ASN A 44 -13.09 -12.58 -0.78
C ASN A 44 -14.08 -12.39 -1.92
N PRO A 45 -15.37 -12.20 -1.62
CA PRO A 45 -16.42 -12.03 -2.64
C PRO A 45 -16.17 -10.87 -3.62
N ALA A 46 -15.38 -9.85 -3.21
CA ALA A 46 -14.99 -8.75 -4.08
C ALA A 46 -13.97 -9.14 -5.17
N GLY A 47 -13.37 -10.35 -5.10
CA GLY A 47 -12.35 -10.77 -6.04
C GLY A 47 -11.10 -9.90 -6.01
N ALA A 48 -10.76 -9.34 -4.86
CA ALA A 48 -9.67 -8.37 -4.69
C ALA A 48 -8.63 -8.86 -3.67
N VAL A 49 -7.38 -8.49 -3.88
CA VAL A 49 -6.29 -8.61 -2.91
C VAL A 49 -6.16 -7.29 -2.12
N PRO A 50 -5.59 -7.32 -0.90
CA PRO A 50 -5.10 -8.47 -0.14
C PRO A 50 -6.20 -9.34 0.46
N VAL A 51 -5.83 -10.60 0.76
CA VAL A 51 -6.55 -11.47 1.69
C VAL A 51 -5.53 -12.08 2.64
N LEU A 52 -5.71 -11.95 3.93
CA LEU A 52 -4.91 -12.61 4.96
C LEU A 52 -5.73 -13.72 5.59
N VAL A 53 -5.13 -14.91 5.69
CA VAL A 53 -5.70 -16.04 6.45
C VAL A 53 -4.80 -16.34 7.63
N HIS A 54 -5.36 -16.33 8.84
CA HIS A 54 -4.64 -16.65 10.06
C HIS A 54 -5.52 -17.59 10.92
N ASP A 55 -5.03 -18.80 11.17
CA ASP A 55 -5.71 -19.84 11.94
C ASP A 55 -7.16 -20.10 11.48
N GLY A 56 -7.37 -20.14 10.16
CA GLY A 56 -8.67 -20.34 9.52
C GLY A 56 -9.56 -19.09 9.46
N TRP A 57 -9.18 -17.99 10.11
CA TRP A 57 -9.90 -16.72 10.00
C TRP A 57 -9.41 -15.93 8.78
N VAL A 58 -10.36 -15.39 8.03
CA VAL A 58 -10.10 -14.64 6.80
C VAL A 58 -10.31 -13.15 7.07
N LEU A 59 -9.29 -12.35 6.78
CA LEU A 59 -9.34 -10.89 6.84
C LEU A 59 -9.07 -10.29 5.47
N THR A 60 -9.86 -9.30 5.10
CA THR A 60 -9.72 -8.51 3.86
C THR A 60 -9.57 -7.03 4.20
N GLN A 61 -9.33 -6.20 3.20
CA GLN A 61 -9.06 -4.76 3.31
C GLN A 61 -7.65 -4.42 3.81
N ASN A 62 -6.90 -3.77 2.93
CA ASN A 62 -5.48 -3.44 3.13
C ASN A 62 -5.21 -2.76 4.49
N ALA A 63 -5.96 -1.70 4.81
CA ALA A 63 -5.76 -0.98 6.07
C ALA A 63 -6.09 -1.84 7.32
N ALA A 64 -7.07 -2.74 7.21
CA ALA A 64 -7.43 -3.64 8.31
C ALA A 64 -6.34 -4.70 8.52
N ILE A 65 -5.81 -5.27 7.43
CA ILE A 65 -4.73 -6.27 7.49
C ILE A 65 -3.45 -5.63 8.05
N LEU A 66 -3.07 -4.45 7.58
CA LEU A 66 -1.93 -3.70 8.11
C LEU A 66 -2.08 -3.43 9.62
N GLY A 67 -3.27 -2.99 10.05
CA GLY A 67 -3.58 -2.81 11.48
C GLY A 67 -3.46 -4.10 12.28
N TYR A 68 -4.01 -5.19 11.75
CA TYR A 68 -3.95 -6.50 12.39
C TYR A 68 -2.50 -7.02 12.53
N ILE A 69 -1.67 -6.83 11.50
CA ILE A 69 -0.24 -7.17 11.54
C ILE A 69 0.44 -6.38 12.66
N ALA A 70 0.23 -5.08 12.73
CA ALA A 70 0.86 -4.23 13.73
C ALA A 70 0.44 -4.59 15.16
N ASP A 71 -0.82 -4.98 15.37
CA ASP A 71 -1.33 -5.40 16.69
C ASP A 71 -0.90 -6.83 17.05
N SER A 72 -0.72 -7.72 16.06
CA SER A 72 -0.25 -9.08 16.28
C SER A 72 1.25 -9.17 16.62
N PHE A 73 2.03 -8.17 16.22
CA PHE A 73 3.48 -8.12 16.43
C PHE A 73 3.90 -6.80 17.09
N PRO A 74 3.47 -6.55 18.35
CA PRO A 74 3.70 -5.27 19.04
C PRO A 74 5.18 -4.90 19.19
N GLU A 75 6.08 -5.87 19.27
CA GLU A 75 7.52 -5.67 19.37
C GLU A 75 8.13 -5.00 18.13
N ALA A 76 7.49 -5.15 16.97
CA ALA A 76 7.91 -4.48 15.74
C ALA A 76 7.57 -2.98 15.73
N ARG A 77 6.74 -2.50 16.66
CA ARG A 77 6.33 -1.10 16.84
C ARG A 77 5.76 -0.42 15.60
N LEU A 78 5.12 -1.21 14.73
CA LEU A 78 4.58 -0.69 13.46
C LEU A 78 3.33 0.17 13.63
N ALA A 79 2.70 0.15 14.82
CA ALA A 79 1.60 1.06 15.20
C ALA A 79 2.07 2.25 16.07
N GLY A 80 3.38 2.53 16.13
CA GLY A 80 3.96 3.57 16.96
C GLY A 80 4.59 3.04 18.24
N ASP A 81 4.81 3.91 19.22
CA ASP A 81 5.49 3.62 20.48
C ASP A 81 4.59 2.95 21.55
N GLY A 82 3.37 2.59 21.19
CA GLY A 82 2.35 2.03 22.08
C GLY A 82 1.40 3.06 22.69
N SER A 83 1.70 4.36 22.62
CA SER A 83 0.80 5.40 23.09
C SER A 83 -0.40 5.56 22.15
N ALA A 84 -1.55 5.97 22.71
CA ALA A 84 -2.74 6.27 21.92
C ALA A 84 -2.49 7.38 20.88
N ARG A 85 -1.64 8.34 21.21
CA ARG A 85 -1.28 9.45 20.31
C ARG A 85 -0.47 8.93 19.10
N ALA A 86 0.57 8.12 19.34
CA ALA A 86 1.39 7.55 18.26
C ALA A 86 0.55 6.65 17.36
N ARG A 87 -0.32 5.81 17.95
CA ARG A 87 -1.27 4.98 17.18
C ARG A 87 -2.21 5.85 16.33
N ALA A 88 -2.76 6.93 16.88
CA ALA A 88 -3.64 7.84 16.14
C ALA A 88 -2.90 8.52 14.97
N GLU A 89 -1.63 8.91 15.14
CA GLU A 89 -0.82 9.48 14.06
C GLU A 89 -0.55 8.46 12.94
N VAL A 90 -0.24 7.21 13.27
CA VAL A 90 -0.10 6.15 12.28
C VAL A 90 -1.41 5.92 11.53
N GLN A 91 -2.53 5.82 12.25
CA GLN A 91 -3.86 5.65 11.65
C GLN A 91 -4.28 6.85 10.78
N ARG A 92 -3.93 8.08 11.16
CA ARG A 92 -4.20 9.27 10.36
C ARG A 92 -3.55 9.18 8.98
N TRP A 93 -2.29 8.77 8.90
CA TRP A 93 -1.58 8.62 7.64
C TRP A 93 -2.09 7.40 6.85
N LEU A 94 -2.30 6.27 7.52
CA LEU A 94 -2.87 5.08 6.89
C LEU A 94 -4.25 5.39 6.30
N SER A 95 -5.09 6.16 7.01
CA SER A 95 -6.41 6.57 6.53
C SER A 95 -6.32 7.51 5.33
N LEU A 96 -5.39 8.48 5.32
CA LEU A 96 -5.17 9.34 4.16
C LEU A 96 -4.81 8.51 2.91
N LEU A 97 -3.87 7.58 3.05
CA LEU A 97 -3.46 6.72 1.94
C LEU A 97 -4.64 5.87 1.44
N ASN A 98 -5.35 5.21 2.35
CA ASN A 98 -6.45 4.29 2.01
C ASN A 98 -7.70 4.99 1.48
N ALA A 99 -8.06 6.18 2.01
CA ALA A 99 -9.33 6.83 1.71
C ALA A 99 -9.22 7.97 0.68
N ASP A 100 -8.05 8.56 0.53
CA ASP A 100 -7.88 9.75 -0.32
C ASP A 100 -6.90 9.52 -1.47
N VAL A 101 -5.73 8.91 -1.21
CA VAL A 101 -4.69 8.69 -2.22
C VAL A 101 -5.02 7.49 -3.10
N HIS A 102 -5.20 6.31 -2.52
CA HIS A 102 -5.52 5.08 -3.27
C HIS A 102 -6.74 5.26 -4.20
N PRO A 103 -7.89 5.82 -3.75
CA PRO A 103 -9.06 5.99 -4.60
C PRO A 103 -8.89 6.99 -5.76
N ALA A 104 -7.79 7.72 -5.79
CA ALA A 104 -7.47 8.57 -6.94
C ALA A 104 -6.77 7.81 -8.09
N PHE A 105 -6.28 6.58 -7.88
CA PHE A 105 -5.63 5.79 -8.92
C PHE A 105 -6.57 5.04 -9.89
N PRO A 106 -7.78 4.57 -9.52
CA PRO A 106 -8.65 3.79 -10.40
C PRO A 106 -8.88 4.36 -11.80
N PRO A 107 -8.95 5.68 -12.06
CA PRO A 107 -9.04 6.20 -13.42
C PRO A 107 -7.90 5.77 -14.34
N PHE A 108 -6.69 5.59 -13.80
CA PHE A 108 -5.53 5.10 -14.54
C PHE A 108 -5.58 3.57 -14.80
N PHE A 109 -6.35 2.86 -13.99
CA PHE A 109 -6.55 1.40 -14.12
C PHE A 109 -7.81 1.04 -14.92
N GLY A 110 -8.42 2.02 -15.60
CA GLY A 110 -9.54 1.82 -16.52
C GLY A 110 -10.93 1.88 -15.88
N SER A 111 -11.06 2.30 -14.61
CA SER A 111 -12.37 2.37 -13.94
C SER A 111 -13.36 3.34 -14.62
N THR A 112 -12.86 4.28 -15.42
CA THR A 112 -13.66 5.31 -16.13
C THR A 112 -13.72 5.08 -17.64
N ALA A 113 -13.31 3.92 -18.13
CA ALA A 113 -13.33 3.59 -19.57
C ALA A 113 -14.73 3.68 -20.20
N TYR A 114 -15.78 3.48 -19.41
CA TYR A 114 -17.19 3.60 -19.85
C TYR A 114 -17.58 5.03 -20.28
N LEU A 115 -16.79 6.06 -19.95
CA LEU A 115 -16.99 7.45 -20.36
C LEU A 115 -16.48 7.74 -21.79
N GLY A 116 -15.92 6.74 -22.48
CA GLY A 116 -15.20 6.94 -23.73
C GLY A 116 -13.84 7.57 -23.51
N GLU A 117 -13.04 7.69 -24.58
CA GLU A 117 -11.63 8.11 -24.50
C GLU A 117 -11.48 9.53 -23.91
N ALA A 118 -12.23 10.50 -24.41
CA ALA A 118 -12.14 11.88 -23.94
C ALA A 118 -12.56 12.02 -22.45
N GLY A 119 -13.64 11.35 -22.03
CA GLY A 119 -14.09 11.38 -20.65
C GLY A 119 -13.11 10.65 -19.72
N ALA A 120 -12.58 9.51 -20.12
CA ALA A 120 -11.57 8.80 -19.36
C ALA A 120 -10.28 9.63 -19.20
N GLU A 121 -9.84 10.33 -20.26
CA GLU A 121 -8.68 11.23 -20.18
C GLU A 121 -8.92 12.40 -19.23
N GLN A 122 -10.08 13.03 -19.28
CA GLN A 122 -10.43 14.11 -18.36
C GLN A 122 -10.40 13.63 -16.90
N THR A 123 -10.88 12.42 -16.61
CA THR A 123 -10.82 11.85 -15.26
C THR A 123 -9.39 11.54 -14.82
N ARG A 124 -8.52 11.06 -15.71
CA ARG A 124 -7.09 10.84 -15.41
C ARG A 124 -6.39 12.17 -15.08
N GLN A 125 -6.64 13.23 -15.84
CA GLN A 125 -6.05 14.56 -15.58
C GLN A 125 -6.50 15.12 -14.21
N ALA A 126 -7.78 14.98 -13.87
CA ALA A 126 -8.30 15.38 -12.56
C ALA A 126 -7.67 14.54 -11.43
N ALA A 127 -7.53 13.23 -11.63
CA ALA A 127 -6.90 12.32 -10.70
C ALA A 127 -5.40 12.64 -10.52
N ALA A 128 -4.65 12.93 -11.58
CA ALA A 128 -3.25 13.35 -11.52
C ALA A 128 -3.07 14.61 -10.66
N LYS A 129 -3.94 15.60 -10.87
CA LYS A 129 -3.95 16.82 -10.03
C LYS A 129 -4.19 16.52 -8.55
N LYS A 130 -5.16 15.63 -8.26
CA LYS A 130 -5.49 15.23 -6.90
C LYS A 130 -4.31 14.50 -6.25
N LEU A 131 -3.72 13.53 -6.95
CA LEU A 131 -2.55 12.79 -6.50
C LEU A 131 -1.36 13.71 -6.24
N ARG A 132 -1.08 14.64 -7.14
CA ARG A 132 0.00 15.62 -6.96
C ARG A 132 -0.17 16.41 -5.66
N ALA A 133 -1.37 16.94 -5.39
CA ALA A 133 -1.64 17.69 -4.16
C ALA A 133 -1.46 16.84 -2.89
N HIS A 134 -1.84 15.55 -2.94
CA HIS A 134 -1.59 14.65 -1.82
C HIS A 134 -0.10 14.38 -1.63
N PHE A 135 0.64 14.15 -2.71
CA PHE A 135 2.08 13.90 -2.64
C PHE A 135 2.87 15.12 -2.16
N GLU A 136 2.50 16.34 -2.56
CA GLU A 136 3.08 17.57 -2.02
C GLU A 136 2.89 17.68 -0.50
N ARG A 137 1.70 17.36 0.00
CA ARG A 137 1.43 17.33 1.43
C ARG A 137 2.25 16.26 2.17
N ILE A 138 2.42 15.09 1.56
CA ILE A 138 3.20 13.98 2.14
C ILE A 138 4.69 14.30 2.10
N ASP A 139 5.16 14.92 1.02
CA ASP A 139 6.55 15.39 0.89
C ASP A 139 6.90 16.39 1.99
N ALA A 140 6.06 17.41 2.19
CA ALA A 140 6.23 18.37 3.28
C ALA A 140 6.21 17.72 4.67
N GLN A 141 5.46 16.64 4.89
CA GLN A 141 5.48 15.88 6.14
C GLN A 141 6.81 15.18 6.38
N LEU A 142 7.49 14.77 5.31
CA LEU A 142 8.77 14.06 5.36
C LEU A 142 9.96 15.01 5.51
N ASP A 143 9.76 16.33 5.47
CA ASP A 143 10.83 17.30 5.73
C ASP A 143 11.46 17.06 7.10
N GLY A 144 12.78 16.81 7.11
CA GLY A 144 13.54 16.45 8.30
C GLY A 144 13.18 15.09 8.93
N ARG A 145 12.48 14.20 8.21
CA ARG A 145 12.02 12.91 8.72
C ARG A 145 12.33 11.77 7.75
N ASP A 146 12.73 10.65 8.30
CA ASP A 146 12.92 9.41 7.54
C ASP A 146 11.61 8.68 7.22
N TRP A 147 10.59 8.84 8.08
CA TRP A 147 9.33 8.12 8.06
C TRP A 147 8.16 9.05 8.34
N LEU A 148 6.95 8.72 7.85
CA LEU A 148 5.75 9.54 8.00
C LEU A 148 5.46 9.98 9.44
N THR A 149 5.76 9.11 10.41
CA THR A 149 5.51 9.33 11.83
C THR A 149 6.80 9.40 12.67
N GLY A 150 7.96 9.63 12.01
CA GLY A 150 9.28 9.68 12.66
C GLY A 150 9.91 8.31 12.89
N GLN A 151 9.15 7.21 12.75
CA GLN A 151 9.63 5.84 12.83
C GLN A 151 8.92 4.96 11.80
N ARG A 152 9.41 3.73 11.58
CA ARG A 152 8.70 2.76 10.75
C ARG A 152 7.29 2.53 11.27
N SER A 153 6.33 2.45 10.36
CA SER A 153 4.94 2.16 10.67
C SER A 153 4.25 1.50 9.48
N ILE A 154 3.08 0.93 9.71
CA ILE A 154 2.27 0.30 8.66
C ILE A 154 1.85 1.26 7.54
N ALA A 155 1.89 2.57 7.76
CA ALA A 155 1.61 3.55 6.71
C ALA A 155 2.74 3.66 5.67
N ASN A 156 3.99 3.36 6.04
CA ASN A 156 5.13 3.51 5.14
C ASN A 156 5.12 2.52 3.96
N PRO A 157 4.87 1.20 4.14
CA PRO A 157 4.75 0.29 3.00
C PRO A 157 3.60 0.67 2.06
N TYR A 158 2.49 1.18 2.60
CA TYR A 158 1.37 1.60 1.74
C TYR A 158 1.74 2.82 0.88
N LEU A 159 2.34 3.85 1.48
CA LEU A 159 2.87 4.99 0.72
C LEU A 159 3.85 4.52 -0.37
N TYR A 160 4.75 3.60 -0.04
CA TYR A 160 5.72 3.08 -1.00
C TYR A 160 5.06 2.44 -2.22
N VAL A 161 4.02 1.64 -2.02
CA VAL A 161 3.25 1.04 -3.12
C VAL A 161 2.62 2.10 -4.01
N GLU A 162 2.03 3.14 -3.42
CA GLU A 162 1.41 4.24 -4.18
C GLU A 162 2.43 5.06 -4.95
N LEU A 163 3.65 5.25 -4.41
CA LEU A 163 4.76 5.87 -5.14
C LEU A 163 5.23 5.01 -6.32
N ARG A 164 5.26 3.68 -6.18
CA ARG A 164 5.55 2.78 -7.30
C ARG A 164 4.49 2.88 -8.41
N TRP A 165 3.22 3.03 -8.03
CA TRP A 165 2.16 3.26 -9.02
C TRP A 165 2.33 4.60 -9.72
N ALA A 166 2.62 5.67 -8.98
CA ALA A 166 2.86 7.00 -9.55
C ALA A 166 3.99 6.97 -10.59
N ASP A 167 5.10 6.32 -10.27
CA ASP A 167 6.24 6.14 -11.17
C ASP A 167 5.86 5.33 -12.42
N LYS A 168 5.23 4.18 -12.24
CA LYS A 168 4.78 3.31 -13.35
C LYS A 168 3.82 4.02 -14.31
N LEU A 169 3.03 4.95 -13.79
CA LEU A 169 2.06 5.74 -14.56
C LEU A 169 2.67 7.02 -15.16
N GLY A 170 3.93 7.32 -14.87
CA GLY A 170 4.62 8.52 -15.34
C GLY A 170 4.02 9.80 -14.78
N LEU A 171 3.49 9.78 -13.55
CA LEU A 171 2.99 10.99 -12.90
C LEU A 171 4.15 11.95 -12.57
N ASP A 172 3.88 13.25 -12.70
CA ASP A 172 4.88 14.26 -12.37
C ASP A 172 5.16 14.30 -10.86
N MET A 173 6.34 13.83 -10.49
CA MET A 173 6.86 13.82 -9.12
C MET A 173 8.03 14.82 -8.95
N SER A 174 8.25 15.72 -9.91
CA SER A 174 9.34 16.69 -9.85
C SER A 174 9.24 17.62 -8.63
N GLY A 175 10.37 17.90 -7.98
CA GLY A 175 10.44 18.75 -6.79
C GLY A 175 9.91 18.10 -5.49
N LEU A 176 9.57 16.80 -5.49
CA LEU A 176 9.18 16.05 -4.29
C LEU A 176 10.37 15.23 -3.77
N GLU A 177 11.38 15.96 -3.28
CA GLU A 177 12.69 15.37 -2.97
C GLU A 177 12.68 14.51 -1.70
N HIS A 178 11.84 14.83 -0.73
CA HIS A 178 11.68 14.02 0.48
C HIS A 178 11.01 12.69 0.19
N LEU A 179 10.03 12.68 -0.73
CA LEU A 179 9.42 11.43 -1.24
C LEU A 179 10.42 10.59 -2.03
N ALA A 180 11.27 11.22 -2.84
CA ALA A 180 12.33 10.52 -3.57
C ALA A 180 13.33 9.87 -2.59
N ALA A 181 13.76 10.59 -1.56
CA ALA A 181 14.63 10.07 -0.51
C ALA A 181 13.96 8.94 0.30
N PHE A 182 12.67 9.08 0.63
CA PHE A 182 11.88 8.04 1.28
C PHE A 182 11.82 6.77 0.42
N ARG A 183 11.54 6.90 -0.88
CA ARG A 183 11.50 5.78 -1.82
C ARG A 183 12.85 5.04 -1.87
N GLN A 184 13.96 5.75 -1.99
CA GLN A 184 15.30 5.14 -1.98
C GLN A 184 15.56 4.37 -0.68
N ARG A 185 15.11 4.90 0.47
CA ARG A 185 15.23 4.21 1.77
C ARG A 185 14.41 2.94 1.80
N MET A 186 13.18 2.96 1.27
CA MET A 186 12.35 1.76 1.15
C MET A 186 13.01 0.70 0.25
N GLU A 187 13.53 1.09 -0.91
CA GLU A 187 14.21 0.20 -1.86
C GLU A 187 15.52 -0.38 -1.32
N ALA A 188 16.15 0.29 -0.36
CA ALA A 188 17.34 -0.21 0.34
C ALA A 188 17.01 -1.20 1.47
N ASP A 189 15.75 -1.25 1.92
CA ASP A 189 15.34 -2.05 3.07
C ASP A 189 15.28 -3.56 2.73
N PRO A 190 15.87 -4.44 3.56
CA PRO A 190 15.89 -5.88 3.28
C PRO A 190 14.50 -6.52 3.23
N GLY A 191 13.56 -6.09 4.08
CA GLY A 191 12.19 -6.63 4.07
C GLY A 191 11.41 -6.21 2.83
N VAL A 192 11.64 -4.98 2.35
CA VAL A 192 11.07 -4.49 1.09
C VAL A 192 11.62 -5.30 -0.09
N ARG A 193 12.94 -5.50 -0.14
CA ARG A 193 13.58 -6.30 -1.19
C ARG A 193 13.06 -7.73 -1.21
N ALA A 194 12.97 -8.38 -0.05
CA ALA A 194 12.43 -9.73 0.04
C ALA A 194 11.00 -9.83 -0.51
N ALA A 195 10.15 -8.84 -0.22
CA ALA A 195 8.80 -8.81 -0.77
C ALA A 195 8.79 -8.56 -2.29
N LEU A 196 9.66 -7.67 -2.80
CA LEU A 196 9.79 -7.41 -4.23
C LEU A 196 10.30 -8.64 -4.99
N ASP A 197 11.34 -9.31 -4.47
CA ASP A 197 11.89 -10.53 -5.05
C ASP A 197 10.83 -11.64 -5.13
N ALA A 198 10.09 -11.86 -4.05
CA ALA A 198 9.02 -12.86 -3.99
C ALA A 198 7.85 -12.57 -4.94
N GLU A 199 7.60 -11.29 -5.26
CA GLU A 199 6.57 -10.87 -6.23
C GLU A 199 7.12 -10.70 -7.67
N GLY A 200 8.42 -10.93 -7.90
CA GLY A 200 9.06 -10.77 -9.22
C GLY A 200 9.12 -9.32 -9.70
N LEU A 201 9.34 -8.38 -8.78
CA LEU A 201 9.32 -6.93 -9.01
C LEU A 201 10.68 -6.24 -8.81
N ALA A 202 11.72 -7.00 -8.45
CA ALA A 202 13.09 -6.52 -8.25
C ALA A 202 13.79 -6.21 -9.58
#